data_9526132f3bc7e9b4707f41a660e0a5d4
#
_entry.id   9526132f3bc7e9b4707f41a660e0a5d4
#
_cell.length_a   1.000
_cell.length_b   1.000
_cell.length_c   1.000
_cell.angle_alpha   90.00
_cell.angle_beta   90.00
_cell.angle_gamma   90.00
#
_symmetry.space_group_name_H-M   'P 1'
#
loop_
_entity.id
_entity.type
_entity.pdbx_description
1 polymer ?
#
loop_
_entity_poly.entity_id
_entity_poly.type
_entity_poly.pdbx_seq_one_letter_code
_entity_poly.pdbx_strand_id
1 'polypeptide(L)'
;MECTQAEAFEQYIRDLRVVRSISRPSFPEGKAPAAVLEEIQTNALRCNTLMRQNEALLAQFVYDRDPASLTETDIQGLSAFAGRLFNYANSEDMGVAFKVHQLLLAAARSREDVPMIVRELYYTGITLHYMNVRDEGTGINLLGDAIQVYFTEAAEYMSRYEQLDRNTRQYLIRCVGNTRLGMSRGTHAESCRYLERFRRAMDIIQSAHYHALDPEFPWESYIYSMHMDRMTLLTHLRQEEDPEVARQVLESAEYIWTHKKKHKGPDARLQNWRVPYFYAAARYHAGVGSLEDVVKILLESAGSVAQDDYSAEAINRKLVLAAYLSVYAERLDEAGAQRYRATVEQVRRSADQYLERMPASQYPRVVNSAAWELSKISTSSDETANRRMLGSILAGHKPTYVHSLMVAELTRALLRRQIETRPETLVGLLGCRSAAEVQARREELCQTAYECGLYHDLGKCAVLMYIDNNARRLLDEEFFCIQSHPRTGADILNRMGCGRTLALAALYHHCYYNGKGGYPNDVSSCPPEIKGIVDALSVADSLDAATDNIGRCYNLAKPFHTLLEELRAQSGTRYAPNVVALFEDERFCQQLAENTDAERKRVYLQVYHAGSEEK
;
A
#
# COMPACT_ATOMS: atom_id res chain seq x y z
N MET A 1 -4.00 11.41 39.43
CA MET A 1 -2.70 11.94 38.92
C MET A 1 -2.86 12.17 37.44
N GLU A 2 -2.61 13.37 36.98
CA GLU A 2 -2.61 13.64 35.53
C GLU A 2 -1.42 12.89 34.92
N CYS A 3 -1.67 12.18 33.81
CA CYS A 3 -0.66 11.44 33.05
C CYS A 3 0.35 12.47 32.48
N THR A 4 1.62 12.26 32.71
CA THR A 4 2.66 13.10 32.10
C THR A 4 2.84 12.77 30.61
N GLN A 5 3.37 13.71 29.83
CA GLN A 5 3.66 13.51 28.42
C GLN A 5 4.55 12.27 28.18
N ALA A 6 5.58 12.08 28.99
CA ALA A 6 6.49 10.92 28.87
C ALA A 6 5.76 9.59 29.13
N GLU A 7 4.91 9.55 30.18
CA GLU A 7 4.10 8.35 30.47
C GLU A 7 3.11 8.03 29.34
N ALA A 8 2.49 9.05 28.75
CA ALA A 8 1.56 8.92 27.62
C ALA A 8 2.27 8.32 26.39
N PHE A 9 3.45 8.80 26.04
CA PHE A 9 4.23 8.30 24.91
C PHE A 9 4.72 6.87 25.12
N GLU A 10 5.17 6.54 26.33
CA GLU A 10 5.51 5.15 26.69
C GLU A 10 4.28 4.23 26.61
N GLN A 11 3.12 4.70 27.07
CA GLN A 11 1.88 3.94 26.98
C GLN A 11 1.51 3.68 25.52
N TYR A 12 1.53 4.73 24.67
CA TYR A 12 1.23 4.59 23.25
C TYR A 12 2.09 3.51 22.57
N ILE A 13 3.39 3.55 22.80
CA ILE A 13 4.32 2.57 22.18
C ILE A 13 4.05 1.14 22.69
N ARG A 14 3.74 0.98 23.98
CA ARG A 14 3.34 -0.33 24.53
C ARG A 14 2.06 -0.84 23.86
N ASP A 15 1.04 0.02 23.76
CA ASP A 15 -0.26 -0.34 23.18
C ASP A 15 -0.15 -0.67 21.70
N LEU A 16 0.64 0.11 20.94
CA LEU A 16 0.93 -0.17 19.54
C LEU A 16 1.51 -1.57 19.34
N ARG A 17 2.45 -2.00 20.20
CA ARG A 17 3.04 -3.34 20.15
C ARG A 17 2.04 -4.44 20.55
N VAL A 18 1.20 -4.16 21.54
CA VAL A 18 0.13 -5.07 21.93
C VAL A 18 -0.86 -5.25 20.78
N VAL A 19 -1.34 -4.15 20.18
CA VAL A 19 -2.27 -4.21 19.05
C VAL A 19 -1.68 -5.02 17.90
N ARG A 20 -0.43 -4.80 17.53
CA ARG A 20 0.25 -5.58 16.48
C ARG A 20 0.35 -7.06 16.78
N SER A 21 0.55 -7.43 18.06
CA SER A 21 0.64 -8.83 18.44
C SER A 21 -0.70 -9.56 18.41
N ILE A 22 -1.80 -8.85 18.68
CA ILE A 22 -3.13 -9.48 18.80
C ILE A 22 -4.01 -9.30 17.56
N SER A 23 -3.71 -8.35 16.67
CA SER A 23 -4.47 -8.11 15.42
C SER A 23 -4.28 -9.21 14.38
N ARG A 24 -3.22 -10.00 14.50
CA ARG A 24 -2.89 -11.12 13.60
C ARG A 24 -2.67 -12.41 14.38
N PRO A 25 -3.71 -12.98 15.00
CA PRO A 25 -3.57 -14.19 15.75
C PRO A 25 -3.20 -15.36 14.82
N SER A 26 -2.34 -16.25 15.32
CA SER A 26 -2.08 -17.58 14.76
C SER A 26 -2.48 -18.64 15.77
N PHE A 27 -3.06 -19.71 15.29
CA PHE A 27 -3.61 -20.74 16.18
C PHE A 27 -2.85 -22.06 16.00
N PRO A 28 -2.58 -22.79 17.10
CA PRO A 28 -1.99 -24.11 16.99
C PRO A 28 -2.99 -25.08 16.35
N GLU A 29 -2.44 -26.07 15.65
CA GLU A 29 -3.22 -27.19 15.09
C GLU A 29 -4.08 -27.85 16.19
N GLY A 30 -5.34 -28.15 15.89
CA GLY A 30 -6.26 -28.79 16.83
C GLY A 30 -6.94 -27.87 17.85
N LYS A 31 -6.73 -26.56 17.82
CA LYS A 31 -7.51 -25.65 18.67
C LYS A 31 -9.00 -25.69 18.30
N ALA A 32 -9.87 -25.80 19.31
CA ALA A 32 -11.32 -25.89 19.09
C ALA A 32 -11.87 -24.66 18.29
N PRO A 33 -12.71 -24.85 17.27
CA PRO A 33 -13.24 -23.77 16.44
C PRO A 33 -13.90 -22.62 17.24
N ALA A 34 -14.68 -22.95 18.26
CA ALA A 34 -15.31 -21.95 19.12
C ALA A 34 -14.29 -21.08 19.85
N ALA A 35 -13.19 -21.69 20.36
CA ALA A 35 -12.13 -20.97 21.04
C ALA A 35 -11.31 -20.07 20.11
N VAL A 36 -11.22 -20.42 18.82
CA VAL A 36 -10.59 -19.57 17.80
C VAL A 36 -11.43 -18.32 17.57
N LEU A 37 -12.74 -18.47 17.36
CA LEU A 37 -13.64 -17.33 17.14
C LEU A 37 -13.70 -16.41 18.37
N GLU A 38 -13.78 -16.99 19.58
CA GLU A 38 -13.79 -16.23 20.83
C GLU A 38 -12.51 -15.41 21.02
N GLU A 39 -11.34 -15.98 20.70
CA GLU A 39 -10.07 -15.26 20.82
C GLU A 39 -9.95 -14.14 19.78
N ILE A 40 -10.36 -14.36 18.52
CA ILE A 40 -10.38 -13.32 17.50
C ILE A 40 -11.26 -12.16 17.96
N GLN A 41 -12.47 -12.46 18.45
CA GLN A 41 -13.41 -11.45 18.92
C GLN A 41 -12.87 -10.69 20.14
N THR A 42 -12.30 -11.37 21.10
CA THR A 42 -11.67 -10.77 22.28
C THR A 42 -10.52 -9.84 21.88
N ASN A 43 -9.69 -10.26 20.96
CA ASN A 43 -8.58 -9.45 20.44
C ASN A 43 -9.09 -8.21 19.70
N ALA A 44 -10.14 -8.33 18.88
CA ALA A 44 -10.74 -7.20 18.16
C ALA A 44 -11.31 -6.15 19.12
N LEU A 45 -12.04 -6.57 20.16
CA LEU A 45 -12.56 -5.68 21.21
C LEU A 45 -11.43 -5.00 21.99
N ARG A 46 -10.37 -5.72 22.30
CA ARG A 46 -9.19 -5.17 22.98
C ARG A 46 -8.49 -4.13 22.10
N CYS A 47 -8.28 -4.41 20.81
CA CYS A 47 -7.73 -3.43 19.86
C CYS A 47 -8.58 -2.16 19.83
N ASN A 48 -9.91 -2.28 19.72
CA ASN A 48 -10.80 -1.13 19.71
C ASN A 48 -10.71 -0.28 21.00
N THR A 49 -10.57 -0.94 22.16
CA THR A 49 -10.40 -0.26 23.45
C THR A 49 -9.08 0.52 23.48
N LEU A 50 -7.98 -0.12 23.11
CA LEU A 50 -6.66 0.51 23.08
C LEU A 50 -6.62 1.65 22.07
N MET A 51 -7.23 1.49 20.89
CA MET A 51 -7.32 2.54 19.88
C MET A 51 -8.00 3.80 20.45
N ARG A 52 -9.12 3.67 21.16
CA ARG A 52 -9.81 4.83 21.76
C ARG A 52 -8.98 5.51 22.85
N GLN A 53 -8.28 4.73 23.67
CA GLN A 53 -7.39 5.27 24.70
C GLN A 53 -6.22 6.04 24.08
N ASN A 54 -5.61 5.49 23.04
CA ASN A 54 -4.53 6.10 22.31
C ASN A 54 -4.96 7.38 21.58
N GLU A 55 -6.17 7.40 20.99
CA GLU A 55 -6.72 8.61 20.38
C GLU A 55 -6.82 9.76 21.40
N ALA A 56 -7.29 9.47 22.62
CA ALA A 56 -7.38 10.47 23.67
C ALA A 56 -5.98 10.99 24.09
N LEU A 57 -4.98 10.08 24.19
CA LEU A 57 -3.60 10.47 24.49
C LEU A 57 -2.99 11.33 23.38
N LEU A 58 -3.16 10.91 22.11
CA LEU A 58 -2.64 11.66 20.97
C LEU A 58 -3.34 13.00 20.78
N ALA A 59 -4.65 13.08 21.01
CA ALA A 59 -5.37 14.36 21.01
C ALA A 59 -4.78 15.31 22.05
N GLN A 60 -4.63 14.86 23.30
CA GLN A 60 -4.10 15.68 24.39
C GLN A 60 -2.67 16.16 24.19
N PHE A 61 -1.77 15.31 23.66
CA PHE A 61 -0.33 15.59 23.65
C PHE A 61 0.24 15.92 22.28
N VAL A 62 -0.52 15.69 21.19
CA VAL A 62 -0.05 15.91 19.80
C VAL A 62 -1.06 16.72 18.99
N TYR A 63 -2.30 16.22 18.81
CA TYR A 63 -3.18 16.75 17.76
C TYR A 63 -3.81 18.10 18.14
N ASP A 64 -4.22 18.27 19.42
CA ASP A 64 -4.90 19.45 19.91
C ASP A 64 -3.98 20.41 20.68
N ARG A 65 -2.65 20.16 20.66
CA ARG A 65 -1.68 21.02 21.36
C ARG A 65 -1.48 22.32 20.60
N ASP A 66 -1.56 23.44 21.34
CA ASP A 66 -1.15 24.74 20.81
C ASP A 66 0.37 24.79 20.64
N PRO A 67 0.88 24.95 19.39
CA PRO A 67 2.32 25.02 19.14
C PRO A 67 3.04 26.13 19.92
N ALA A 68 2.38 27.28 20.14
CA ALA A 68 2.95 28.42 20.85
C ALA A 68 3.13 28.16 22.35
N SER A 69 2.35 27.24 22.93
CA SER A 69 2.39 26.88 24.34
C SER A 69 3.44 25.84 24.72
N LEU A 70 4.12 25.22 23.76
CA LEU A 70 5.09 24.16 24.02
C LEU A 70 6.28 24.71 24.80
N THR A 71 6.65 24.06 25.89
CA THR A 71 7.90 24.33 26.62
C THR A 71 9.09 23.65 25.93
N GLU A 72 10.30 23.99 26.31
CA GLU A 72 11.51 23.32 25.83
C GLU A 72 11.51 21.80 26.17
N THR A 73 11.00 21.46 27.35
CA THR A 73 10.82 20.06 27.77
C THR A 73 9.82 19.33 26.91
N ASP A 74 8.68 19.98 26.53
CA ASP A 74 7.71 19.40 25.61
C ASP A 74 8.35 19.12 24.24
N ILE A 75 9.11 20.08 23.70
CA ILE A 75 9.78 19.95 22.39
C ILE A 75 10.77 18.78 22.41
N GLN A 76 11.58 18.66 23.47
CA GLN A 76 12.53 17.55 23.60
C GLN A 76 11.80 16.21 23.69
N GLY A 77 10.73 16.13 24.49
CA GLY A 77 9.89 14.94 24.64
C GLY A 77 9.24 14.52 23.32
N LEU A 78 8.65 15.47 22.58
CA LEU A 78 8.05 15.26 21.27
C LEU A 78 9.10 14.79 20.22
N SER A 79 10.27 15.44 20.18
CA SER A 79 11.34 15.04 19.26
C SER A 79 11.83 13.62 19.55
N ALA A 80 12.01 13.26 20.82
CA ALA A 80 12.40 11.91 21.22
C ALA A 80 11.32 10.87 20.85
N PHE A 81 10.05 11.21 21.05
CA PHE A 81 8.92 10.35 20.69
C PHE A 81 8.86 10.12 19.17
N ALA A 82 8.93 11.19 18.35
CA ALA A 82 8.96 11.07 16.90
C ALA A 82 10.12 10.18 16.42
N GLY A 83 11.33 10.35 16.99
CA GLY A 83 12.50 9.54 16.66
C GLY A 83 12.37 8.05 17.03
N ARG A 84 11.52 7.71 18.01
CA ARG A 84 11.17 6.31 18.34
C ARG A 84 10.13 5.74 17.38
N LEU A 85 9.18 6.55 16.91
CA LEU A 85 8.14 6.15 15.99
C LEU A 85 8.66 5.99 14.56
N PHE A 86 9.61 6.82 14.17
CA PHE A 86 10.23 6.77 12.86
C PHE A 86 11.74 7.01 12.94
N ASN A 87 12.50 6.06 12.43
CA ASN A 87 13.89 6.21 12.03
C ASN A 87 14.18 5.31 10.84
N TYR A 88 15.30 5.51 10.13
CA TYR A 88 15.62 4.76 8.91
C TYR A 88 15.77 3.24 9.11
N ALA A 89 16.07 2.81 10.34
CA ALA A 89 16.22 1.40 10.68
C ALA A 89 14.90 0.77 11.15
N ASN A 90 14.01 1.58 11.75
CA ASN A 90 12.77 1.10 12.34
C ASN A 90 11.69 2.17 12.21
N SER A 91 10.49 1.77 11.76
CA SER A 91 9.33 2.65 11.59
C SER A 91 8.15 2.04 12.32
N GLU A 92 7.90 2.49 13.55
CA GLU A 92 6.79 2.01 14.37
C GLU A 92 5.45 2.63 13.93
N ASP A 93 5.37 3.96 13.85
CA ASP A 93 4.19 4.68 13.37
C ASP A 93 4.59 5.99 12.68
N MET A 94 4.69 5.93 11.36
CA MET A 94 5.10 7.09 10.56
C MET A 94 4.06 8.21 10.57
N GLY A 95 2.78 7.88 10.65
CA GLY A 95 1.71 8.87 10.68
C GLY A 95 1.76 9.74 11.93
N VAL A 96 1.90 9.13 13.11
CA VAL A 96 2.06 9.91 14.36
C VAL A 96 3.38 10.68 14.35
N ALA A 97 4.48 10.09 13.88
CA ALA A 97 5.75 10.81 13.73
C ALA A 97 5.60 12.05 12.84
N PHE A 98 4.89 11.92 11.71
CA PHE A 98 4.57 13.03 10.82
C PHE A 98 3.78 14.14 11.53
N LYS A 99 2.73 13.81 12.29
CA LYS A 99 1.95 14.81 13.04
C LYS A 99 2.76 15.48 14.14
N VAL A 100 3.66 14.74 14.82
CA VAL A 100 4.58 15.33 15.80
C VAL A 100 5.54 16.31 15.13
N HIS A 101 6.12 15.96 13.98
CA HIS A 101 7.01 16.88 13.25
C HIS A 101 6.26 18.10 12.71
N GLN A 102 4.98 17.97 12.30
CA GLN A 102 4.14 19.13 11.95
C GLN A 102 3.92 20.07 13.15
N LEU A 103 3.64 19.52 14.34
CA LEU A 103 3.48 20.30 15.57
C LEU A 103 4.78 21.03 15.94
N LEU A 104 5.92 20.33 15.89
CA LEU A 104 7.25 20.91 16.14
C LEU A 104 7.61 21.99 15.13
N LEU A 105 7.30 21.79 13.84
CA LEU A 105 7.48 22.79 12.79
C LEU A 105 6.66 24.06 13.06
N ALA A 106 5.41 23.90 13.47
CA ALA A 106 4.56 25.03 13.83
C ALA A 106 5.10 25.78 15.05
N ALA A 107 5.60 25.07 16.07
CA ALA A 107 6.26 25.67 17.23
C ALA A 107 7.55 26.40 16.86
N ALA A 108 8.37 25.85 15.97
CA ALA A 108 9.57 26.48 15.46
C ALA A 108 9.27 27.78 14.71
N ARG A 109 8.23 27.77 13.87
CA ARG A 109 7.78 28.97 13.14
C ARG A 109 7.27 30.07 14.07
N SER A 110 6.50 29.71 15.13
CA SER A 110 6.02 30.70 16.10
C SER A 110 7.14 31.38 16.90
N ARG A 111 8.34 30.77 16.96
CA ARG A 111 9.54 31.27 17.64
C ARG A 111 10.57 31.87 16.69
N GLU A 112 10.33 31.84 15.40
CA GLU A 112 11.29 32.21 14.35
C GLU A 112 12.64 31.46 14.48
N ASP A 113 12.61 30.23 15.03
CA ASP A 113 13.80 29.38 15.24
C ASP A 113 14.20 28.70 13.92
N VAL A 114 15.05 29.37 13.14
CA VAL A 114 15.47 28.89 11.81
C VAL A 114 16.16 27.52 11.86
N PRO A 115 17.09 27.22 12.79
CA PRO A 115 17.65 25.88 12.94
C PRO A 115 16.60 24.79 13.12
N MET A 116 15.63 25.03 14.00
CA MET A 116 14.54 24.09 14.25
C MET A 116 13.59 24.00 13.04
N ILE A 117 13.27 25.12 12.36
CA ILE A 117 12.45 25.12 11.15
C ILE A 117 13.05 24.21 10.08
N VAL A 118 14.33 24.38 9.76
CA VAL A 118 15.02 23.57 8.72
C VAL A 118 15.04 22.10 9.10
N ARG A 119 15.31 21.77 10.36
CA ARG A 119 15.29 20.39 10.87
C ARG A 119 13.91 19.76 10.73
N GLU A 120 12.86 20.46 11.16
CA GLU A 120 11.51 19.92 11.15
C GLU A 120 10.91 19.86 9.73
N LEU A 121 11.26 20.77 8.83
CA LEU A 121 10.95 20.66 7.41
C LEU A 121 11.55 19.39 6.80
N TYR A 122 12.80 19.06 7.16
CA TYR A 122 13.43 17.81 6.74
C TYR A 122 12.66 16.59 7.25
N TYR A 123 12.39 16.51 8.56
CA TYR A 123 11.74 15.34 9.13
C TYR A 123 10.27 15.20 8.70
N THR A 124 9.55 16.31 8.58
CA THR A 124 8.17 16.29 8.07
C THR A 124 8.14 15.79 6.63
N GLY A 125 8.99 16.32 5.76
CA GLY A 125 9.05 15.91 4.35
C GLY A 125 9.51 14.47 4.18
N ILE A 126 10.51 14.01 4.93
CA ILE A 126 11.01 12.64 4.80
C ILE A 126 10.03 11.60 5.37
N THR A 127 9.37 11.91 6.49
CA THR A 127 8.35 11.03 7.07
C THR A 127 7.17 10.87 6.11
N LEU A 128 6.70 11.98 5.54
CA LEU A 128 5.63 11.96 4.55
C LEU A 128 6.05 11.20 3.27
N HIS A 129 7.32 11.31 2.86
CA HIS A 129 7.85 10.54 1.74
C HIS A 129 7.79 9.02 2.00
N TYR A 130 8.09 8.57 3.22
CA TYR A 130 7.97 7.14 3.57
C TYR A 130 6.51 6.68 3.74
N MET A 131 5.59 7.60 4.04
CA MET A 131 4.15 7.34 4.00
C MET A 131 3.58 7.32 2.58
N ASN A 132 4.28 7.88 1.59
CA ASN A 132 3.74 8.00 0.25
C ASN A 132 3.52 6.65 -0.43
N VAL A 133 2.37 6.52 -1.06
CA VAL A 133 2.06 5.42 -1.97
C VAL A 133 2.22 5.91 -3.40
N ARG A 134 2.88 5.11 -4.21
CA ARG A 134 2.99 5.34 -5.62
C ARG A 134 1.96 4.51 -6.37
N ASP A 135 1.18 5.14 -7.20
CA ASP A 135 0.35 4.47 -8.17
C ASP A 135 1.25 3.94 -9.30
N GLU A 136 1.43 2.62 -9.33
CA GLU A 136 2.32 1.97 -10.31
C GLU A 136 1.75 2.03 -11.74
N GLY A 137 0.43 2.14 -11.89
CA GLY A 137 -0.21 2.26 -13.20
C GLY A 137 0.06 3.60 -13.88
N THR A 138 0.01 4.68 -13.10
CA THR A 138 0.21 6.06 -13.59
C THR A 138 1.59 6.62 -13.27
N GLY A 139 2.32 6.01 -12.36
CA GLY A 139 3.60 6.53 -11.85
C GLY A 139 3.45 7.77 -10.94
N ILE A 140 2.22 8.08 -10.52
CA ILE A 140 1.92 9.24 -9.67
C ILE A 140 2.23 8.91 -8.21
N ASN A 141 2.93 9.81 -7.54
CA ASN A 141 3.11 9.78 -6.10
C ASN A 141 1.94 10.51 -5.43
N LEU A 142 1.11 9.79 -4.65
CA LEU A 142 -0.14 10.32 -4.12
C LEU A 142 0.07 11.53 -3.19
N LEU A 143 1.11 11.49 -2.35
CA LEU A 143 1.48 12.59 -1.45
C LEU A 143 2.58 13.50 -2.03
N GLY A 144 2.85 13.38 -3.34
CA GLY A 144 3.99 14.01 -4.00
C GLY A 144 4.06 15.52 -3.82
N ASP A 145 2.97 16.22 -4.07
CA ASP A 145 2.91 17.67 -3.96
C ASP A 145 3.13 18.14 -2.51
N ALA A 146 2.54 17.44 -1.53
CA ALA A 146 2.74 17.76 -0.12
C ALA A 146 4.20 17.55 0.31
N ILE A 147 4.87 16.49 -0.16
CA ILE A 147 6.29 16.25 0.08
C ILE A 147 7.15 17.39 -0.50
N GLN A 148 6.83 17.84 -1.72
CA GLN A 148 7.56 18.90 -2.40
C GLN A 148 7.53 20.23 -1.64
N VAL A 149 6.40 20.57 -0.99
CA VAL A 149 6.26 21.80 -0.20
C VAL A 149 7.35 21.89 0.86
N TYR A 150 7.57 20.85 1.66
CA TYR A 150 8.53 20.88 2.77
C TYR A 150 9.98 21.02 2.29
N PHE A 151 10.39 20.26 1.28
CA PHE A 151 11.77 20.32 0.80
C PHE A 151 12.06 21.60 0.00
N THR A 152 11.07 22.13 -0.74
CA THR A 152 11.23 23.38 -1.48
C THR A 152 11.33 24.57 -0.53
N GLU A 153 10.47 24.64 0.49
CA GLU A 153 10.55 25.66 1.54
C GLU A 153 11.91 25.63 2.26
N ALA A 154 12.37 24.43 2.65
CA ALA A 154 13.69 24.31 3.27
C ALA A 154 14.82 24.82 2.36
N ALA A 155 14.75 24.55 1.04
CA ALA A 155 15.77 24.98 0.09
C ALA A 155 15.89 26.53 -0.03
N GLU A 156 14.87 27.30 0.33
CA GLU A 156 14.91 28.77 0.34
C GLU A 156 15.95 29.30 1.37
N TYR A 157 16.21 28.55 2.44
CA TYR A 157 17.22 28.90 3.44
C TYR A 157 18.66 28.74 2.95
N MET A 158 18.90 28.23 1.73
CA MET A 158 20.23 28.18 1.12
C MET A 158 20.87 29.58 0.98
N SER A 159 20.05 30.61 0.85
CA SER A 159 20.50 32.00 0.82
C SER A 159 21.21 32.45 2.14
N ARG A 160 21.00 31.73 3.24
CA ARG A 160 21.56 31.96 4.56
C ARG A 160 22.57 30.89 5.01
N TYR A 161 22.99 29.99 4.10
CA TYR A 161 23.78 28.79 4.43
C TYR A 161 24.96 29.06 5.31
N GLU A 162 25.77 30.08 4.97
CA GLU A 162 27.01 30.45 5.73
C GLU A 162 26.71 30.94 7.16
N GLN A 163 25.51 31.47 7.40
CA GLN A 163 25.11 32.03 8.70
C GLN A 163 24.53 30.94 9.63
N LEU A 164 24.25 29.76 9.12
CA LEU A 164 23.64 28.66 9.87
C LEU A 164 24.73 27.84 10.58
N ASP A 165 24.36 27.23 11.71
CA ASP A 165 25.24 26.27 12.36
C ASP A 165 25.41 25.00 11.49
N ARG A 166 26.47 24.26 11.77
CA ARG A 166 26.86 23.08 11.00
C ARG A 166 25.74 22.04 10.88
N ASN A 167 25.06 21.76 11.98
CA ASN A 167 24.01 20.73 11.99
C ASN A 167 22.84 21.14 11.10
N THR A 168 22.41 22.38 11.18
CA THR A 168 21.37 22.97 10.31
C THR A 168 21.76 22.92 8.84
N ARG A 169 23.03 23.27 8.51
CA ARG A 169 23.56 23.17 7.14
C ARG A 169 23.48 21.76 6.58
N GLN A 170 23.76 20.73 7.40
CA GLN A 170 23.64 19.33 6.99
C GLN A 170 22.20 18.90 6.68
N TYR A 171 21.21 19.35 7.46
CA TYR A 171 19.80 19.14 7.11
C TYR A 171 19.42 19.86 5.82
N LEU A 172 19.90 21.08 5.65
CA LEU A 172 19.60 21.89 4.47
C LEU A 172 20.12 21.25 3.18
N ILE A 173 21.37 20.74 3.17
CA ILE A 173 21.90 19.98 2.02
C ILE A 173 21.04 18.75 1.71
N ARG A 174 20.59 18.02 2.75
CA ARG A 174 19.69 16.90 2.54
C ARG A 174 18.33 17.34 1.98
N CYS A 175 17.78 18.46 2.43
CA CYS A 175 16.55 19.02 1.88
C CYS A 175 16.69 19.36 0.40
N VAL A 176 17.80 20.03 0.02
CA VAL A 176 18.11 20.35 -1.38
C VAL A 176 18.15 19.08 -2.23
N GLY A 177 18.87 18.05 -1.79
CA GLY A 177 18.88 16.77 -2.49
C GLY A 177 17.50 16.13 -2.57
N ASN A 178 16.67 16.30 -1.54
CA ASN A 178 15.34 15.70 -1.45
C ASN A 178 14.27 16.48 -2.23
N THR A 179 14.54 17.65 -2.79
CA THR A 179 13.57 18.38 -3.64
C THR A 179 13.06 17.58 -4.84
N ARG A 180 13.72 16.48 -5.21
CA ARG A 180 13.29 15.52 -6.23
C ARG A 180 12.33 14.44 -5.70
N LEU A 181 12.29 14.21 -4.38
CA LEU A 181 11.42 13.21 -3.79
C LEU A 181 9.95 13.65 -3.91
N GLY A 182 9.06 12.68 -4.01
CA GLY A 182 7.63 12.95 -4.22
C GLY A 182 7.26 13.31 -5.67
N MET A 183 8.22 13.62 -6.54
CA MET A 183 7.90 13.92 -7.93
C MET A 183 7.39 12.69 -8.66
N SER A 184 6.25 12.83 -9.34
CA SER A 184 5.72 11.81 -10.26
C SER A 184 6.64 11.63 -11.46
N ARG A 185 6.63 10.42 -12.05
CA ARG A 185 7.54 9.99 -13.11
C ARG A 185 6.85 9.13 -14.17
N GLY A 186 5.52 9.21 -14.24
CA GLY A 186 4.70 8.41 -15.16
C GLY A 186 4.71 8.91 -16.60
N THR A 187 5.08 10.18 -16.82
CA THR A 187 5.13 10.79 -18.15
C THR A 187 6.52 11.31 -18.47
N HIS A 188 6.82 11.50 -19.78
CA HIS A 188 8.05 12.13 -20.22
C HIS A 188 8.29 13.49 -19.56
N ALA A 189 7.26 14.35 -19.53
CA ALA A 189 7.36 15.68 -18.93
C ALA A 189 7.69 15.63 -17.43
N GLU A 190 7.13 14.68 -16.69
CA GLU A 190 7.44 14.46 -15.28
C GLU A 190 8.87 13.97 -15.08
N SER A 191 9.33 13.03 -15.89
CA SER A 191 10.70 12.55 -15.87
C SER A 191 11.70 13.66 -16.16
N CYS A 192 11.42 14.53 -17.14
CA CYS A 192 12.25 15.69 -17.45
C CYS A 192 12.29 16.68 -16.26
N ARG A 193 11.16 16.94 -15.60
CA ARG A 193 11.12 17.77 -14.38
C ARG A 193 11.93 17.16 -13.24
N TYR A 194 11.83 15.85 -13.05
CA TYR A 194 12.66 15.13 -12.06
C TYR A 194 14.16 15.29 -12.35
N LEU A 195 14.56 15.07 -13.60
CA LEU A 195 15.96 15.19 -14.01
C LEU A 195 16.49 16.62 -13.86
N GLU A 196 15.67 17.62 -14.14
CA GLU A 196 16.01 19.03 -13.91
C GLU A 196 16.22 19.34 -12.41
N ARG A 197 15.35 18.85 -11.54
CA ARG A 197 15.51 18.98 -10.08
C ARG A 197 16.74 18.24 -9.59
N PHE A 198 16.99 17.05 -10.11
CA PHE A 198 18.20 16.29 -9.81
C PHE A 198 19.46 17.08 -10.19
N ARG A 199 19.50 17.63 -11.41
CA ARG A 199 20.64 18.43 -11.88
C ARG A 199 20.90 19.64 -10.97
N ARG A 200 19.87 20.43 -10.67
CA ARG A 200 19.98 21.59 -9.77
C ARG A 200 20.48 21.21 -8.37
N ALA A 201 20.00 20.12 -7.83
CA ALA A 201 20.48 19.62 -6.55
C ALA A 201 21.95 19.20 -6.62
N MET A 202 22.36 18.52 -7.70
CA MET A 202 23.74 18.09 -7.91
C MET A 202 24.71 19.26 -8.11
N ASP A 203 24.29 20.34 -8.78
CA ASP A 203 25.10 21.55 -8.94
C ASP A 203 25.50 22.15 -7.57
N ILE A 204 24.58 22.10 -6.59
CA ILE A 204 24.85 22.53 -5.21
C ILE A 204 25.70 21.49 -4.47
N ILE A 205 25.30 20.20 -4.52
CA ILE A 205 25.93 19.11 -3.76
C ILE A 205 27.39 18.87 -4.21
N GLN A 206 27.73 19.14 -5.45
CA GLN A 206 29.09 18.99 -6.00
C GLN A 206 29.92 20.28 -5.92
N SER A 207 29.35 21.37 -5.42
CA SER A 207 30.03 22.66 -5.34
C SER A 207 31.18 22.64 -4.33
N ALA A 208 32.39 22.98 -4.78
CA ALA A 208 33.57 23.11 -3.94
C ALA A 208 33.40 24.13 -2.78
N HIS A 209 32.56 25.14 -3.00
CA HIS A 209 32.22 26.15 -1.98
C HIS A 209 31.58 25.51 -0.74
N TYR A 210 30.51 24.69 -0.95
CA TYR A 210 29.82 24.02 0.16
C TYR A 210 30.67 22.92 0.80
N HIS A 211 31.50 22.22 0.01
CA HIS A 211 32.45 21.24 0.53
C HIS A 211 33.49 21.90 1.47
N ALA A 212 33.96 23.09 1.12
CA ALA A 212 34.93 23.82 1.96
C ALA A 212 34.30 24.31 3.28
N LEU A 213 33.00 24.68 3.26
CA LEU A 213 32.29 25.11 4.47
C LEU A 213 31.94 23.95 5.43
N ASP A 214 31.71 22.76 4.88
CA ASP A 214 31.36 21.56 5.66
C ASP A 214 32.18 20.34 5.24
N PRO A 215 33.48 20.31 5.47
CA PRO A 215 34.37 19.25 5.02
C PRO A 215 34.10 17.89 5.67
N GLU A 216 33.40 17.86 6.80
CA GLU A 216 33.04 16.63 7.49
C GLU A 216 31.66 16.04 7.04
N PHE A 217 30.91 16.73 6.16
CA PHE A 217 29.73 16.13 5.57
C PHE A 217 30.16 15.00 4.61
N PRO A 218 29.47 13.86 4.63
CA PRO A 218 29.87 12.70 3.81
C PRO A 218 29.52 12.88 2.33
N TRP A 219 30.10 13.89 1.67
CA TRP A 219 29.80 14.31 0.30
C TRP A 219 29.84 13.16 -0.71
N GLU A 220 30.91 12.36 -0.71
CA GLU A 220 31.05 11.24 -1.64
C GLU A 220 29.92 10.21 -1.50
N SER A 221 29.59 9.85 -0.26
CA SER A 221 28.49 8.92 0.02
C SER A 221 27.14 9.51 -0.39
N TYR A 222 26.96 10.81 -0.20
CA TYR A 222 25.71 11.47 -0.54
C TYR A 222 25.55 11.60 -2.05
N ILE A 223 26.59 11.98 -2.79
CA ILE A 223 26.64 11.99 -4.24
C ILE A 223 26.35 10.58 -4.80
N TYR A 224 26.97 9.54 -4.20
CA TYR A 224 26.70 8.16 -4.57
C TYR A 224 25.22 7.79 -4.39
N SER A 225 24.62 8.15 -3.26
CA SER A 225 23.20 7.93 -3.00
C SER A 225 22.30 8.64 -4.03
N MET A 226 22.62 9.87 -4.40
CA MET A 226 21.89 10.62 -5.43
C MET A 226 21.91 9.90 -6.79
N HIS A 227 23.08 9.40 -7.21
CA HIS A 227 23.22 8.62 -8.44
C HIS A 227 22.50 7.27 -8.36
N MET A 228 22.50 6.62 -7.18
CA MET A 228 21.72 5.38 -6.98
C MET A 228 20.24 5.61 -7.23
N ASP A 229 19.66 6.67 -6.69
CA ASP A 229 18.25 7.00 -6.90
C ASP A 229 17.93 7.27 -8.39
N ARG A 230 18.78 8.04 -9.08
CA ARG A 230 18.59 8.28 -10.52
C ARG A 230 18.76 7.00 -11.36
N MET A 231 19.73 6.14 -11.00
CA MET A 231 19.93 4.87 -11.66
C MET A 231 18.69 3.96 -11.60
N THR A 232 17.93 4.03 -10.49
CA THR A 232 16.69 3.23 -10.32
C THR A 232 15.49 3.80 -11.09
N LEU A 233 15.61 4.97 -11.71
CA LEU A 233 14.51 5.65 -12.38
C LEU A 233 13.84 4.78 -13.45
N LEU A 234 14.63 4.08 -14.27
CA LEU A 234 14.11 3.26 -15.38
C LEU A 234 13.34 2.01 -14.94
N THR A 235 13.53 1.52 -13.72
CA THR A 235 12.81 0.32 -13.25
C THR A 235 11.32 0.54 -13.04
N HIS A 236 10.92 1.80 -13.01
CA HIS A 236 9.54 2.22 -12.80
C HIS A 236 8.92 2.83 -14.05
N LEU A 237 9.69 2.94 -15.13
CA LEU A 237 9.23 3.56 -16.36
C LEU A 237 8.89 2.46 -17.38
N ARG A 238 7.68 2.50 -17.91
CA ARG A 238 7.35 1.93 -19.21
C ARG A 238 8.04 2.70 -20.36
N GLN A 239 9.02 3.55 -20.04
CA GLN A 239 9.65 4.49 -20.94
C GLN A 239 10.87 3.88 -21.61
N GLU A 240 10.67 2.87 -22.43
CA GLU A 240 11.65 2.42 -23.42
C GLU A 240 11.76 3.42 -24.58
N GLU A 241 10.92 4.44 -24.57
CA GLU A 241 10.69 5.36 -25.69
C GLU A 241 11.33 6.75 -25.47
N ASP A 242 12.09 6.96 -24.38
CA ASP A 242 12.74 8.24 -24.11
C ASP A 242 14.28 8.11 -24.08
N PRO A 243 14.96 8.26 -25.23
CA PRO A 243 16.41 8.12 -25.31
C PRO A 243 17.18 9.10 -24.43
N GLU A 244 16.66 10.32 -24.20
CA GLU A 244 17.34 11.33 -23.37
C GLU A 244 17.29 10.97 -21.90
N VAL A 245 16.12 10.52 -21.39
CA VAL A 245 16.00 10.00 -20.02
C VAL A 245 16.91 8.79 -19.83
N ALA A 246 16.89 7.85 -20.77
CA ALA A 246 17.74 6.65 -20.74
C ALA A 246 19.24 7.00 -20.69
N ARG A 247 19.69 7.98 -21.48
CA ARG A 247 21.07 8.46 -21.48
C ARG A 247 21.49 9.03 -20.11
N GLN A 248 20.67 9.88 -19.53
CA GLN A 248 20.96 10.49 -18.22
C GLN A 248 20.94 9.46 -17.08
N VAL A 249 20.09 8.44 -17.17
CA VAL A 249 20.10 7.31 -16.23
C VAL A 249 21.35 6.47 -16.40
N LEU A 250 21.81 6.24 -17.65
CA LEU A 250 23.06 5.53 -17.91
C LEU A 250 24.27 6.26 -17.30
N GLU A 251 24.34 7.58 -17.38
CA GLU A 251 25.40 8.35 -16.71
C GLU A 251 25.50 8.04 -15.20
N SER A 252 24.35 7.96 -14.52
CA SER A 252 24.34 7.56 -13.12
C SER A 252 24.75 6.10 -12.91
N ALA A 253 24.29 5.21 -13.79
CA ALA A 253 24.65 3.80 -13.69
C ALA A 253 26.15 3.58 -13.90
N GLU A 254 26.78 4.31 -14.82
CA GLU A 254 28.23 4.30 -15.02
C GLU A 254 29.00 4.87 -13.83
N TYR A 255 28.52 5.98 -13.25
CA TYR A 255 29.09 6.52 -12.02
C TYR A 255 29.07 5.46 -10.90
N ILE A 256 27.92 4.86 -10.63
CA ILE A 256 27.75 3.81 -9.61
C ILE A 256 28.65 2.61 -9.91
N TRP A 257 28.68 2.16 -11.16
CA TRP A 257 29.51 1.01 -11.57
C TRP A 257 30.99 1.23 -11.30
N THR A 258 31.51 2.42 -11.58
CA THR A 258 32.93 2.77 -11.34
C THR A 258 33.25 2.97 -9.87
N HIS A 259 32.30 3.43 -9.05
CA HIS A 259 32.51 3.76 -7.63
C HIS A 259 32.07 2.66 -6.65
N LYS A 260 31.45 1.56 -7.13
CA LYS A 260 30.86 0.48 -6.32
C LYS A 260 31.81 -0.15 -5.28
N LYS A 261 33.12 -0.15 -5.52
CA LYS A 261 34.11 -0.74 -4.60
C LYS A 261 34.41 0.12 -3.36
N LYS A 262 34.05 1.41 -3.38
CA LYS A 262 34.30 2.35 -2.30
C LYS A 262 33.27 2.27 -1.16
N HIS A 263 32.09 1.72 -1.42
CA HIS A 263 30.98 1.69 -0.47
C HIS A 263 30.80 0.30 0.13
N LYS A 264 31.21 0.17 1.42
CA LYS A 264 30.96 -1.01 2.26
C LYS A 264 29.99 -0.61 3.37
N GLY A 265 28.69 -0.46 3.03
CA GLY A 265 27.64 -0.20 4.02
C GLY A 265 26.93 -1.47 4.47
N PRO A 266 26.04 -1.40 5.49
CA PRO A 266 25.20 -2.53 5.92
C PRO A 266 24.33 -3.08 4.78
N ASP A 267 24.01 -2.27 3.78
CA ASP A 267 23.26 -2.67 2.57
C ASP A 267 24.12 -3.31 1.47
N ALA A 268 25.41 -3.50 1.69
CA ALA A 268 26.32 -4.03 0.68
C ALA A 268 25.88 -5.40 0.13
N ARG A 269 25.19 -6.23 0.94
CA ARG A 269 24.64 -7.52 0.50
C ARG A 269 23.45 -7.33 -0.42
N LEU A 270 22.56 -6.36 -0.14
CA LEU A 270 21.42 -6.01 -1.00
C LEU A 270 21.88 -5.35 -2.31
N GLN A 271 22.97 -4.58 -2.27
CA GLN A 271 23.50 -3.89 -3.43
C GLN A 271 24.26 -4.80 -4.40
N ASN A 272 24.78 -5.96 -3.96
CA ASN A 272 25.60 -6.83 -4.81
C ASN A 272 24.92 -7.34 -6.09
N TRP A 273 23.59 -7.54 -6.08
CA TRP A 273 22.86 -7.94 -7.27
C TRP A 273 22.13 -6.76 -7.94
N ARG A 274 21.70 -5.75 -7.17
CA ARG A 274 20.98 -4.59 -7.69
C ARG A 274 21.85 -3.75 -8.61
N VAL A 275 23.08 -3.47 -8.21
CA VAL A 275 23.99 -2.65 -9.03
C VAL A 275 24.27 -3.27 -10.41
N PRO A 276 24.65 -4.56 -10.55
CA PRO A 276 24.77 -5.21 -11.86
C PRO A 276 23.48 -5.18 -12.68
N TYR A 277 22.34 -5.44 -12.04
CA TYR A 277 21.04 -5.41 -12.72
C TYR A 277 20.72 -4.02 -13.27
N PHE A 278 20.75 -2.99 -12.42
CA PHE A 278 20.43 -1.63 -12.85
C PHE A 278 21.42 -1.10 -13.90
N TYR A 279 22.68 -1.48 -13.80
CA TYR A 279 23.67 -1.12 -14.81
C TYR A 279 23.37 -1.77 -16.15
N ALA A 280 23.07 -3.06 -16.18
CA ALA A 280 22.68 -3.76 -17.40
C ALA A 280 21.38 -3.20 -17.99
N ALA A 281 20.36 -2.96 -17.14
CA ALA A 281 19.09 -2.37 -17.55
C ALA A 281 19.28 -0.97 -18.15
N ALA A 282 20.08 -0.10 -17.51
CA ALA A 282 20.37 1.23 -18.03
C ALA A 282 21.07 1.19 -19.40
N ARG A 283 22.01 0.27 -19.59
CA ARG A 283 22.68 0.04 -20.88
C ARG A 283 21.71 -0.46 -21.96
N TYR A 284 20.83 -1.40 -21.59
CA TYR A 284 19.82 -1.92 -22.50
C TYR A 284 18.86 -0.81 -22.96
N HIS A 285 18.29 -0.04 -22.04
CA HIS A 285 17.37 1.06 -22.36
C HIS A 285 18.05 2.21 -23.12
N ALA A 286 19.34 2.42 -22.93
CA ALA A 286 20.12 3.39 -23.71
C ALA A 286 20.60 2.84 -25.07
N GLY A 287 20.24 1.61 -25.46
CA GLY A 287 20.60 1.01 -26.74
C GLY A 287 22.07 0.55 -26.86
N VAL A 288 22.81 0.48 -25.74
CA VAL A 288 24.24 0.09 -25.72
C VAL A 288 24.49 -1.22 -24.96
N GLY A 289 23.44 -1.94 -24.58
CA GLY A 289 23.47 -3.24 -23.93
C GLY A 289 22.44 -4.20 -24.49
N SER A 290 22.45 -5.46 -24.03
CA SER A 290 21.53 -6.50 -24.51
C SER A 290 20.47 -6.86 -23.45
N LEU A 291 19.29 -7.31 -23.90
CA LEU A 291 18.28 -7.89 -23.03
C LEU A 291 18.79 -9.18 -22.35
N GLU A 292 19.60 -9.95 -23.08
CA GLU A 292 20.19 -11.19 -22.56
C GLU A 292 21.03 -10.94 -21.30
N ASP A 293 21.82 -9.86 -21.25
CA ASP A 293 22.62 -9.49 -20.08
C ASP A 293 21.73 -9.20 -18.88
N VAL A 294 20.61 -8.47 -19.10
CA VAL A 294 19.66 -8.13 -18.03
C VAL A 294 19.01 -9.39 -17.45
N VAL A 295 18.47 -10.24 -18.33
CA VAL A 295 17.78 -11.48 -17.94
C VAL A 295 18.72 -12.46 -17.26
N LYS A 296 19.94 -12.62 -17.78
CA LYS A 296 20.97 -13.48 -17.19
C LYS A 296 21.26 -13.07 -15.74
N ILE A 297 21.51 -11.78 -15.48
CA ILE A 297 21.79 -11.28 -14.12
C ILE A 297 20.63 -11.56 -13.17
N LEU A 298 19.38 -11.35 -13.62
CA LEU A 298 18.21 -11.60 -12.80
C LEU A 298 18.06 -13.09 -12.46
N LEU A 299 18.20 -13.98 -13.44
CA LEU A 299 18.10 -15.43 -13.24
C LEU A 299 19.23 -16.00 -12.36
N GLU A 300 20.47 -15.56 -12.55
CA GLU A 300 21.60 -15.94 -11.70
C GLU A 300 21.41 -15.47 -10.26
N SER A 301 20.90 -14.24 -10.10
CA SER A 301 20.61 -13.68 -8.77
C SER A 301 19.46 -14.41 -8.08
N ALA A 302 18.41 -14.80 -8.79
CA ALA A 302 17.33 -15.61 -8.27
C ALA A 302 17.81 -16.99 -7.82
N GLY A 303 18.61 -17.65 -8.64
CA GLY A 303 19.20 -18.97 -8.36
C GLY A 303 20.20 -18.97 -7.19
N SER A 304 20.74 -17.80 -6.81
CA SER A 304 21.68 -17.68 -5.67
C SER A 304 21.00 -17.62 -4.30
N VAL A 305 19.67 -17.51 -4.24
CA VAL A 305 18.91 -17.56 -2.98
C VAL A 305 18.47 -19.00 -2.73
N ALA A 306 18.85 -19.56 -1.56
CA ALA A 306 18.46 -20.92 -1.22
C ALA A 306 16.94 -21.11 -1.25
N GLN A 307 16.47 -22.25 -1.77
CA GLN A 307 15.03 -22.51 -1.94
C GLN A 307 14.30 -22.57 -0.61
N ASP A 308 14.95 -23.09 0.41
CA ASP A 308 14.47 -23.30 1.78
C ASP A 308 14.79 -22.11 2.72
N ASP A 309 15.36 -21.02 2.21
CA ASP A 309 15.53 -19.80 2.99
C ASP A 309 14.24 -18.97 2.95
N TYR A 310 13.53 -18.96 4.09
CA TYR A 310 12.29 -18.22 4.34
C TYR A 310 12.50 -16.98 5.22
N SER A 311 13.74 -16.50 5.34
CA SER A 311 14.00 -15.22 5.99
C SER A 311 13.33 -14.08 5.23
N ALA A 312 12.95 -13.00 5.93
CA ALA A 312 12.34 -11.82 5.31
C ALA A 312 13.21 -11.24 4.19
N GLU A 313 14.56 -11.28 4.36
CA GLU A 313 15.51 -10.81 3.35
C GLU A 313 15.48 -11.70 2.10
N ALA A 314 15.49 -13.02 2.27
CA ALA A 314 15.46 -13.98 1.16
C ALA A 314 14.14 -13.88 0.37
N ILE A 315 13.00 -13.82 1.07
CA ILE A 315 11.68 -13.68 0.44
C ILE A 315 11.57 -12.37 -0.33
N ASN A 316 11.94 -11.25 0.28
CA ASN A 316 11.92 -9.95 -0.40
C ASN A 316 12.82 -9.97 -1.65
N ARG A 317 14.00 -10.58 -1.57
CA ARG A 317 14.91 -10.71 -2.69
C ARG A 317 14.32 -11.56 -3.82
N LYS A 318 13.73 -12.72 -3.51
CA LYS A 318 13.04 -13.57 -4.49
C LYS A 318 11.92 -12.81 -5.22
N LEU A 319 11.07 -12.10 -4.46
CA LEU A 319 9.94 -11.34 -4.98
C LEU A 319 10.37 -10.19 -5.89
N VAL A 320 11.32 -9.37 -5.44
CA VAL A 320 11.82 -8.23 -6.22
C VAL A 320 12.49 -8.70 -7.51
N LEU A 321 13.26 -9.79 -7.48
CA LEU A 321 13.87 -10.36 -8.69
C LEU A 321 12.82 -10.88 -9.68
N ALA A 322 11.78 -11.55 -9.19
CA ALA A 322 10.69 -12.02 -10.05
C ALA A 322 9.88 -10.84 -10.63
N ALA A 323 9.62 -9.79 -9.84
CA ALA A 323 8.96 -8.58 -10.32
C ALA A 323 9.76 -7.87 -11.41
N TYR A 324 11.08 -7.75 -11.25
CA TYR A 324 11.93 -7.16 -12.30
C TYR A 324 12.00 -8.04 -13.55
N LEU A 325 12.07 -9.36 -13.38
CA LEU A 325 12.06 -10.27 -14.52
C LEU A 325 10.74 -10.20 -15.31
N SER A 326 9.61 -9.95 -14.62
CA SER A 326 8.30 -9.83 -15.26
C SER A 326 8.20 -8.66 -16.23
N VAL A 327 8.96 -7.59 -16.02
CA VAL A 327 9.00 -6.43 -16.93
C VAL A 327 9.47 -6.83 -18.34
N TYR A 328 10.28 -7.87 -18.42
CA TYR A 328 10.86 -8.35 -19.67
C TYR A 328 10.18 -9.64 -20.20
N ALA A 329 9.16 -10.15 -19.50
CA ALA A 329 8.56 -11.47 -19.78
C ALA A 329 8.09 -11.66 -21.22
N GLU A 330 7.46 -10.63 -21.81
CA GLU A 330 6.93 -10.67 -23.19
C GLU A 330 8.02 -10.67 -24.27
N ARG A 331 9.27 -10.39 -23.90
CA ARG A 331 10.42 -10.30 -24.81
C ARG A 331 11.36 -11.52 -24.72
N LEU A 332 11.02 -12.46 -23.82
CA LEU A 332 11.81 -13.67 -23.64
C LEU A 332 11.55 -14.64 -24.78
N ASP A 333 12.60 -15.36 -25.20
CA ASP A 333 12.45 -16.54 -26.02
C ASP A 333 11.76 -17.68 -25.26
N GLU A 334 11.40 -18.78 -25.94
CA GLU A 334 10.66 -19.90 -25.31
C GLU A 334 11.39 -20.49 -24.09
N ALA A 335 12.71 -20.63 -24.15
CA ALA A 335 13.53 -21.14 -23.05
C ALA A 335 13.57 -20.16 -21.87
N GLY A 336 13.68 -18.88 -22.14
CA GLY A 336 13.61 -17.81 -21.15
C GLY A 336 12.23 -17.74 -20.51
N ALA A 337 11.17 -17.83 -21.29
CA ALA A 337 9.79 -17.85 -20.82
C ALA A 337 9.50 -19.05 -19.90
N GLN A 338 10.01 -20.23 -20.22
CA GLN A 338 9.88 -21.41 -19.36
C GLN A 338 10.62 -21.24 -18.03
N ARG A 339 11.85 -20.70 -18.04
CA ARG A 339 12.60 -20.40 -16.80
C ARG A 339 11.90 -19.33 -15.97
N TYR A 340 11.33 -18.31 -16.61
CA TYR A 340 10.55 -17.28 -15.94
C TYR A 340 9.35 -17.89 -15.21
N ARG A 341 8.53 -18.69 -15.88
CA ARG A 341 7.37 -19.36 -15.26
C ARG A 341 7.78 -20.23 -14.07
N ALA A 342 8.86 -21.00 -14.19
CA ALA A 342 9.38 -21.81 -13.08
C ALA A 342 9.85 -20.95 -11.90
N THR A 343 10.54 -19.84 -12.18
CA THR A 343 10.99 -18.89 -11.15
C THR A 343 9.81 -18.25 -10.42
N VAL A 344 8.80 -17.80 -11.16
CA VAL A 344 7.58 -17.19 -10.58
C VAL A 344 6.85 -18.17 -9.67
N GLU A 345 6.66 -19.41 -10.09
CA GLU A 345 5.99 -20.43 -9.27
C GLU A 345 6.78 -20.76 -7.99
N GLN A 346 8.09 -20.85 -8.08
CA GLN A 346 8.95 -21.04 -6.91
C GLN A 346 8.86 -19.86 -5.95
N VAL A 347 8.89 -18.64 -6.45
CA VAL A 347 8.77 -17.39 -5.65
C VAL A 347 7.42 -17.34 -4.95
N ARG A 348 6.33 -17.66 -5.67
CA ARG A 348 4.99 -17.70 -5.10
C ARG A 348 4.90 -18.69 -3.94
N ARG A 349 5.36 -19.93 -4.11
CA ARG A 349 5.36 -20.94 -3.02
C ARG A 349 6.18 -20.48 -1.82
N SER A 350 7.33 -19.85 -2.05
CA SER A 350 8.15 -19.29 -0.97
C SER A 350 7.43 -18.17 -0.24
N ALA A 351 6.70 -17.31 -0.96
CA ALA A 351 5.92 -16.24 -0.37
C ALA A 351 4.76 -16.78 0.47
N ASP A 352 4.01 -17.78 -0.02
CA ASP A 352 2.93 -18.42 0.72
C ASP A 352 3.45 -19.02 2.05
N GLN A 353 4.51 -19.81 1.99
CA GLN A 353 5.10 -20.40 3.19
C GLN A 353 5.64 -19.38 4.18
N TYR A 354 6.16 -18.25 3.68
CA TYR A 354 6.59 -17.14 4.53
C TYR A 354 5.39 -16.47 5.22
N LEU A 355 4.33 -16.17 4.47
CA LEU A 355 3.13 -15.55 5.02
C LEU A 355 2.43 -16.44 6.06
N GLU A 356 2.42 -17.76 5.85
CA GLU A 356 1.89 -18.73 6.83
C GLU A 356 2.69 -18.79 8.12
N ARG A 357 4.02 -18.74 8.03
CA ARG A 357 4.94 -18.92 9.17
C ARG A 357 5.27 -17.64 9.90
N MET A 358 4.90 -16.49 9.36
CA MET A 358 5.29 -15.22 9.92
C MET A 358 4.67 -15.01 11.30
N PRO A 359 5.49 -14.76 12.34
CA PRO A 359 4.97 -14.45 13.66
C PRO A 359 4.08 -13.19 13.63
N ALA A 360 2.99 -13.21 14.39
CA ALA A 360 2.09 -12.07 14.53
C ALA A 360 2.80 -10.77 14.98
N SER A 361 3.94 -10.93 15.67
CA SER A 361 4.77 -9.80 16.15
C SER A 361 5.70 -9.20 15.10
N GLN A 362 5.83 -9.81 13.91
CA GLN A 362 6.67 -9.23 12.87
C GLN A 362 6.00 -7.99 12.25
N TYR A 363 6.86 -7.05 11.92
CA TYR A 363 6.50 -5.73 11.44
C TYR A 363 5.62 -5.78 10.17
N PRO A 364 4.47 -5.10 10.14
CA PRO A 364 3.54 -5.11 8.99
C PRO A 364 4.20 -4.80 7.64
N ARG A 365 5.23 -3.95 7.64
CA ARG A 365 5.96 -3.54 6.43
C ARG A 365 6.51 -4.72 5.62
N VAL A 366 6.92 -5.80 6.27
CA VAL A 366 7.49 -6.97 5.58
C VAL A 366 6.42 -7.78 4.88
N VAL A 367 5.26 -7.96 5.53
CA VAL A 367 4.08 -8.64 4.93
C VAL A 367 3.55 -7.84 3.76
N ASN A 368 3.40 -6.54 3.97
CA ASN A 368 2.90 -5.62 2.97
C ASN A 368 3.79 -5.62 1.73
N SER A 369 5.11 -5.65 1.95
CA SER A 369 6.08 -5.76 0.86
C SER A 369 5.90 -7.06 0.08
N ALA A 370 5.65 -8.20 0.74
CA ALA A 370 5.48 -9.48 0.05
C ALA A 370 4.22 -9.50 -0.83
N ALA A 371 3.07 -9.11 -0.30
CA ALA A 371 1.82 -9.05 -1.06
C ALA A 371 1.91 -8.05 -2.23
N TRP A 372 2.51 -6.89 -1.98
CA TRP A 372 2.71 -5.86 -2.99
C TRP A 372 3.67 -6.28 -4.10
N GLU A 373 4.80 -6.91 -3.78
CA GLU A 373 5.74 -7.41 -4.80
C GLU A 373 5.12 -8.57 -5.61
N LEU A 374 4.32 -9.47 -4.98
CA LEU A 374 3.56 -10.49 -5.71
C LEU A 374 2.61 -9.86 -6.74
N SER A 375 1.97 -8.76 -6.39
CA SER A 375 1.03 -8.08 -7.29
C SER A 375 1.68 -7.48 -8.54
N LYS A 376 3.00 -7.27 -8.53
CA LYS A 376 3.77 -6.76 -9.68
C LYS A 376 4.17 -7.86 -10.67
N ILE A 377 4.08 -9.12 -10.27
CA ILE A 377 4.49 -10.25 -11.11
C ILE A 377 3.34 -10.60 -12.06
N SER A 378 3.63 -10.61 -13.37
CA SER A 378 2.67 -11.01 -14.40
C SER A 378 3.04 -12.37 -14.97
N THR A 379 2.07 -13.26 -15.09
CA THR A 379 2.21 -14.55 -15.78
C THR A 379 1.41 -14.62 -17.07
N SER A 380 0.88 -13.54 -17.51
CA SER A 380 0.03 -13.13 -18.65
C SER A 380 -0.71 -14.21 -19.48
N SER A 381 -0.16 -15.41 -19.67
CA SER A 381 -0.73 -16.46 -20.52
C SER A 381 -1.28 -17.69 -19.77
N ASP A 382 -1.10 -17.78 -18.44
CA ASP A 382 -1.57 -18.90 -17.62
C ASP A 382 -2.61 -18.42 -16.60
N GLU A 383 -3.90 -18.58 -16.94
CA GLU A 383 -5.00 -18.18 -16.08
C GLU A 383 -4.98 -18.89 -14.71
N THR A 384 -4.58 -20.16 -14.67
CA THR A 384 -4.50 -20.93 -13.41
C THR A 384 -3.40 -20.39 -12.50
N ALA A 385 -2.23 -20.05 -13.07
CA ALA A 385 -1.15 -19.43 -12.32
C ALA A 385 -1.55 -18.04 -11.80
N ASN A 386 -2.25 -17.25 -12.62
CA ASN A 386 -2.76 -15.94 -12.23
C ASN A 386 -3.77 -16.04 -11.07
N ARG A 387 -4.73 -16.96 -11.14
CA ARG A 387 -5.70 -17.18 -10.06
C ARG A 387 -5.01 -17.62 -8.76
N ARG A 388 -3.99 -18.48 -8.82
CA ARG A 388 -3.19 -18.84 -7.65
C ARG A 388 -2.44 -17.64 -7.08
N MET A 389 -1.86 -16.79 -7.94
CA MET A 389 -1.18 -15.56 -7.50
C MET A 389 -2.14 -14.61 -6.77
N LEU A 390 -3.34 -14.40 -7.32
CA LEU A 390 -4.37 -13.58 -6.68
C LEU A 390 -4.77 -14.14 -5.31
N GLY A 391 -4.93 -15.46 -5.19
CA GLY A 391 -5.18 -16.13 -3.92
C GLY A 391 -4.08 -15.87 -2.89
N SER A 392 -2.81 -15.96 -3.30
CA SER A 392 -1.65 -15.66 -2.44
C SER A 392 -1.63 -14.21 -1.97
N ILE A 393 -1.97 -13.26 -2.86
CA ILE A 393 -2.06 -11.83 -2.51
C ILE A 393 -3.15 -11.60 -1.45
N LEU A 394 -4.35 -12.15 -1.66
CA LEU A 394 -5.46 -12.03 -0.71
C LEU A 394 -5.14 -12.69 0.64
N ALA A 395 -4.57 -13.90 0.63
CA ALA A 395 -4.18 -14.63 1.83
C ALA A 395 -3.09 -13.90 2.65
N GLY A 396 -2.34 -13.01 2.03
CA GLY A 396 -1.32 -12.18 2.69
C GLY A 396 -1.87 -11.29 3.81
N HIS A 397 -3.17 -10.94 3.76
CA HIS A 397 -3.83 -10.17 4.81
C HIS A 397 -5.17 -10.82 5.20
N LYS A 398 -5.15 -11.66 6.21
CA LYS A 398 -6.31 -12.45 6.66
C LYS A 398 -7.59 -11.62 6.88
N PRO A 399 -7.57 -10.45 7.56
CA PRO A 399 -8.78 -9.64 7.73
C PRO A 399 -9.40 -9.17 6.39
N THR A 400 -8.60 -8.70 5.44
CA THR A 400 -9.09 -8.34 4.10
C THR A 400 -9.58 -9.58 3.34
N TYR A 401 -8.92 -10.72 3.49
CA TYR A 401 -9.36 -11.97 2.84
C TYR A 401 -10.70 -12.46 3.36
N VAL A 402 -10.92 -12.44 4.69
CA VAL A 402 -12.25 -12.72 5.28
C VAL A 402 -13.31 -11.77 4.72
N HIS A 403 -13.04 -10.48 4.73
CA HIS A 403 -13.93 -9.47 4.17
C HIS A 403 -14.25 -9.75 2.69
N SER A 404 -13.25 -10.02 1.86
CA SER A 404 -13.43 -10.31 0.43
C SER A 404 -14.29 -11.56 0.19
N LEU A 405 -14.11 -12.63 0.98
CA LEU A 405 -14.94 -13.83 0.91
C LEU A 405 -16.41 -13.53 1.31
N MET A 406 -16.61 -12.77 2.38
CA MET A 406 -17.94 -12.36 2.82
C MET A 406 -18.64 -11.49 1.79
N VAL A 407 -17.95 -10.50 1.23
CA VAL A 407 -18.48 -9.62 0.19
C VAL A 407 -18.80 -10.39 -1.08
N ALA A 408 -18.00 -11.40 -1.44
CA ALA A 408 -18.29 -12.29 -2.57
C ALA A 408 -19.62 -13.03 -2.40
N GLU A 409 -19.85 -13.63 -1.23
CA GLU A 409 -21.09 -14.33 -0.92
C GLU A 409 -22.30 -13.39 -0.88
N LEU A 410 -22.15 -12.22 -0.25
CA LEU A 410 -23.21 -11.22 -0.18
C LEU A 410 -23.56 -10.65 -1.57
N THR A 411 -22.56 -10.33 -2.39
CA THR A 411 -22.79 -9.84 -3.77
C THR A 411 -23.53 -10.86 -4.59
N ARG A 412 -23.13 -12.13 -4.50
CA ARG A 412 -23.81 -13.25 -5.16
C ARG A 412 -25.26 -13.39 -4.69
N ALA A 413 -25.50 -13.31 -3.37
CA ALA A 413 -26.84 -13.44 -2.80
C ALA A 413 -27.76 -12.29 -3.21
N LEU A 414 -27.28 -11.04 -3.17
CA LEU A 414 -28.04 -9.87 -3.60
C LEU A 414 -28.38 -9.93 -5.09
N LEU A 415 -27.41 -10.25 -5.94
CA LEU A 415 -27.65 -10.35 -7.38
C LEU A 415 -28.60 -11.51 -7.71
N ARG A 416 -28.46 -12.66 -7.05
CA ARG A 416 -29.39 -13.80 -7.21
C ARG A 416 -30.82 -13.40 -6.86
N ARG A 417 -31.02 -12.72 -5.73
CA ARG A 417 -32.33 -12.22 -5.31
C ARG A 417 -32.92 -11.24 -6.32
N GLN A 418 -32.09 -10.35 -6.86
CA GLN A 418 -32.51 -9.41 -7.89
C GLN A 418 -32.91 -10.11 -9.19
N ILE A 419 -32.16 -11.13 -9.65
CA ILE A 419 -32.51 -11.95 -10.82
C ILE A 419 -33.84 -12.67 -10.60
N GLU A 420 -34.12 -13.17 -9.41
CA GLU A 420 -35.35 -13.89 -9.09
C GLU A 420 -36.59 -12.99 -9.02
N THR A 421 -36.43 -11.76 -8.54
CA THR A 421 -37.56 -10.88 -8.24
C THR A 421 -37.73 -9.72 -9.22
N ARG A 422 -36.65 -9.22 -9.85
CA ARG A 422 -36.66 -8.03 -10.71
C ARG A 422 -35.62 -8.14 -11.85
N PRO A 423 -35.66 -9.24 -12.65
CA PRO A 423 -34.63 -9.49 -13.68
C PRO A 423 -34.59 -8.39 -14.76
N GLU A 424 -35.70 -7.67 -14.98
CA GLU A 424 -35.78 -6.54 -15.91
C GLU A 424 -34.80 -5.39 -15.55
N THR A 425 -34.46 -5.21 -14.28
CA THR A 425 -33.52 -4.18 -13.82
C THR A 425 -32.07 -4.51 -14.18
N LEU A 426 -31.80 -5.74 -14.60
CA LEU A 426 -30.49 -6.25 -14.97
C LEU A 426 -30.33 -6.44 -16.49
N VAL A 427 -31.30 -5.98 -17.29
CA VAL A 427 -31.16 -6.00 -18.76
C VAL A 427 -29.98 -5.08 -19.15
N GLY A 428 -29.08 -5.59 -19.97
CA GLY A 428 -27.79 -4.96 -20.31
C GLY A 428 -26.59 -5.58 -19.57
N LEU A 429 -26.81 -6.19 -18.40
CA LEU A 429 -25.74 -6.82 -17.61
C LEU A 429 -25.05 -7.92 -18.43
N LEU A 430 -23.74 -7.81 -18.60
CA LEU A 430 -22.90 -8.73 -19.38
C LEU A 430 -23.51 -9.10 -20.74
N GLY A 431 -24.17 -8.12 -21.39
CA GLY A 431 -24.78 -8.27 -22.71
C GLY A 431 -26.16 -8.94 -22.73
N CYS A 432 -26.80 -9.21 -21.59
CA CYS A 432 -28.16 -9.75 -21.53
C CYS A 432 -29.15 -8.76 -22.16
N ARG A 433 -29.96 -9.25 -23.13
CA ARG A 433 -30.86 -8.41 -23.94
C ARG A 433 -32.29 -8.39 -23.41
N SER A 434 -32.65 -9.30 -22.50
CA SER A 434 -33.97 -9.42 -21.92
C SER A 434 -33.92 -9.99 -20.50
N ALA A 435 -35.01 -9.81 -19.74
CA ALA A 435 -35.19 -10.42 -18.43
C ALA A 435 -35.15 -11.97 -18.49
N ALA A 436 -35.65 -12.57 -19.55
CA ALA A 436 -35.58 -14.03 -19.77
C ALA A 436 -34.13 -14.51 -19.94
N GLU A 437 -33.29 -13.75 -20.65
CA GLU A 437 -31.87 -14.05 -20.80
C GLU A 437 -31.11 -13.87 -19.48
N VAL A 438 -31.43 -12.85 -18.69
CA VAL A 438 -30.90 -12.66 -17.32
C VAL A 438 -31.21 -13.87 -16.45
N GLN A 439 -32.45 -14.36 -16.48
CA GLN A 439 -32.86 -15.57 -15.73
C GLN A 439 -32.17 -16.84 -16.24
N ALA A 440 -32.02 -16.99 -17.55
CA ALA A 440 -31.36 -18.15 -18.16
C ALA A 440 -29.88 -18.24 -17.82
N ARG A 441 -29.19 -17.08 -17.68
CA ARG A 441 -27.78 -17.00 -17.33
C ARG A 441 -27.53 -16.79 -15.83
N ARG A 442 -28.50 -17.04 -14.98
CA ARG A 442 -28.47 -16.79 -13.53
C ARG A 442 -27.17 -17.28 -12.87
N GLU A 443 -26.79 -18.53 -13.08
CA GLU A 443 -25.64 -19.13 -12.41
C GLU A 443 -24.32 -18.50 -12.88
N GLU A 444 -24.19 -18.20 -14.18
CA GLU A 444 -23.04 -17.49 -14.73
C GLU A 444 -22.92 -16.07 -14.14
N LEU A 445 -24.02 -15.32 -14.12
CA LEU A 445 -24.04 -13.97 -13.57
C LEU A 445 -23.72 -13.96 -12.07
N CYS A 446 -24.28 -14.92 -11.31
CA CYS A 446 -24.00 -15.07 -9.89
C CYS A 446 -22.55 -15.47 -9.61
N GLN A 447 -21.95 -16.32 -10.45
CA GLN A 447 -20.53 -16.69 -10.31
C GLN A 447 -19.61 -15.49 -10.61
N THR A 448 -19.92 -14.71 -11.65
CA THR A 448 -19.18 -13.47 -11.96
C THR A 448 -19.31 -12.46 -10.83
N ALA A 449 -20.48 -12.31 -10.24
CA ALA A 449 -20.70 -11.42 -9.10
C ALA A 449 -19.88 -11.86 -7.86
N TYR A 450 -19.81 -13.16 -7.61
CA TYR A 450 -18.95 -13.73 -6.57
C TYR A 450 -17.48 -13.37 -6.80
N GLU A 451 -16.96 -13.57 -8.01
CA GLU A 451 -15.57 -13.25 -8.33
C GLU A 451 -15.30 -11.73 -8.23
N CYS A 452 -16.24 -10.88 -8.66
CA CYS A 452 -16.14 -9.43 -8.47
C CYS A 452 -16.05 -9.06 -6.99
N GLY A 453 -16.89 -9.68 -6.14
CA GLY A 453 -16.82 -9.48 -4.69
C GLY A 453 -15.52 -9.99 -4.07
N LEU A 454 -15.00 -11.13 -4.54
CA LEU A 454 -13.77 -11.72 -4.03
C LEU A 454 -12.54 -10.83 -4.29
N TYR A 455 -12.48 -10.17 -5.44
CA TYR A 455 -11.30 -9.42 -5.85
C TYR A 455 -11.45 -7.89 -5.77
N HIS A 456 -12.59 -7.36 -5.30
CA HIS A 456 -12.83 -5.91 -5.27
C HIS A 456 -11.76 -5.14 -4.51
N ASP A 457 -11.28 -5.69 -3.42
CA ASP A 457 -10.33 -5.11 -2.47
C ASP A 457 -8.87 -5.53 -2.70
N LEU A 458 -8.57 -6.21 -3.80
CA LEU A 458 -7.22 -6.72 -4.11
C LEU A 458 -6.15 -5.64 -4.03
N GLY A 459 -6.47 -4.41 -4.44
CA GLY A 459 -5.56 -3.28 -4.41
C GLY A 459 -5.16 -2.81 -3.01
N LYS A 460 -5.83 -3.26 -1.95
CA LYS A 460 -5.42 -3.01 -0.57
C LYS A 460 -4.03 -3.57 -0.26
N CYS A 461 -3.52 -4.53 -1.06
CA CYS A 461 -2.16 -5.03 -0.91
C CYS A 461 -1.08 -3.92 -1.01
N ALA A 462 -1.36 -2.82 -1.68
CA ALA A 462 -0.45 -1.68 -1.77
C ALA A 462 -0.46 -0.77 -0.53
N VAL A 463 -1.51 -0.85 0.29
CA VAL A 463 -1.78 0.08 1.41
C VAL A 463 -1.94 -0.62 2.76
N LEU A 464 -1.57 -1.90 2.85
CA LEU A 464 -1.69 -2.69 4.08
C LEU A 464 -0.96 -2.06 5.26
N MET A 465 0.14 -1.34 5.02
CA MET A 465 0.88 -0.63 6.06
C MET A 465 0.04 0.37 6.87
N TYR A 466 -1.03 0.91 6.28
CA TYR A 466 -1.97 1.79 6.97
C TYR A 466 -3.10 0.99 7.62
N ILE A 467 -3.64 0.01 6.91
CA ILE A 467 -4.78 -0.81 7.36
C ILE A 467 -4.42 -1.63 8.60
N ASP A 468 -3.18 -2.09 8.69
CA ASP A 468 -2.68 -2.87 9.84
C ASP A 468 -2.38 -2.04 11.09
N ASN A 469 -2.39 -0.72 10.99
CA ASN A 469 -2.15 0.15 12.14
C ASN A 469 -3.46 0.43 12.89
N ASN A 470 -3.90 -0.54 13.68
CA ASN A 470 -5.16 -0.44 14.45
C ASN A 470 -4.98 0.17 15.85
N ALA A 471 -3.82 0.78 16.15
CA ALA A 471 -3.56 1.39 17.46
C ALA A 471 -4.19 2.79 17.61
N ARG A 472 -4.61 3.39 16.52
CA ARG A 472 -5.29 4.69 16.40
C ARG A 472 -6.15 4.74 15.14
N ARG A 473 -6.93 5.79 14.99
CA ARG A 473 -7.64 6.07 13.73
C ARG A 473 -6.64 6.45 12.63
N LEU A 474 -7.07 6.22 11.39
CA LEU A 474 -6.34 6.68 10.22
C LEU A 474 -6.28 8.21 10.17
N LEU A 475 -5.14 8.73 9.76
CA LEU A 475 -4.98 10.13 9.42
C LEU A 475 -5.56 10.41 8.03
N ASP A 476 -5.86 11.67 7.73
CA ASP A 476 -6.41 12.07 6.43
C ASP A 476 -5.45 11.71 5.28
N GLU A 477 -4.15 11.87 5.48
CA GLU A 477 -3.11 11.51 4.50
C GLU A 477 -3.05 10.01 4.25
N GLU A 478 -3.25 9.19 5.28
CA GLU A 478 -3.31 7.73 5.16
C GLU A 478 -4.59 7.30 4.46
N PHE A 479 -5.74 7.88 4.84
CA PHE A 479 -7.02 7.60 4.19
C PHE A 479 -7.00 8.01 2.72
N PHE A 480 -6.38 9.14 2.39
CA PHE A 480 -6.17 9.56 1.01
C PHE A 480 -5.38 8.51 0.21
N CYS A 481 -4.32 7.95 0.80
CA CYS A 481 -3.59 6.85 0.16
C CYS A 481 -4.44 5.57 0.01
N ILE A 482 -5.27 5.24 1.01
CA ILE A 482 -6.16 4.07 0.95
C ILE A 482 -7.16 4.20 -0.19
N GLN A 483 -7.64 5.40 -0.51
CA GLN A 483 -8.57 5.65 -1.62
C GLN A 483 -8.01 5.27 -3.00
N SER A 484 -6.71 4.97 -3.12
CA SER A 484 -6.12 4.49 -4.38
C SER A 484 -6.39 3.01 -4.66
N HIS A 485 -6.80 2.20 -3.65
CA HIS A 485 -6.90 0.75 -3.81
C HIS A 485 -7.86 0.29 -4.92
N PRO A 486 -8.99 0.96 -5.25
CA PRO A 486 -9.83 0.53 -6.36
C PRO A 486 -9.09 0.55 -7.70
N ARG A 487 -8.33 1.62 -7.95
CA ARG A 487 -7.51 1.76 -9.16
C ARG A 487 -6.38 0.75 -9.18
N THR A 488 -5.66 0.63 -8.07
CA THR A 488 -4.58 -0.36 -7.92
C THR A 488 -5.08 -1.79 -8.15
N GLY A 489 -6.25 -2.15 -7.60
CA GLY A 489 -6.88 -3.46 -7.83
C GLY A 489 -7.23 -3.70 -9.29
N ALA A 490 -7.82 -2.70 -9.95
CA ALA A 490 -8.13 -2.77 -11.37
C ALA A 490 -6.87 -2.95 -12.23
N ASP A 491 -5.79 -2.25 -11.93
CA ASP A 491 -4.51 -2.36 -12.65
C ASP A 491 -3.86 -3.73 -12.47
N ILE A 492 -3.92 -4.31 -11.26
CA ILE A 492 -3.43 -5.67 -11.00
C ILE A 492 -4.22 -6.69 -11.82
N LEU A 493 -5.57 -6.61 -11.77
CA LEU A 493 -6.45 -7.54 -12.50
C LEU A 493 -6.28 -7.45 -14.02
N ASN A 494 -6.12 -6.24 -14.56
CA ASN A 494 -5.83 -6.03 -15.99
C ASN A 494 -4.47 -6.62 -16.38
N ARG A 495 -3.44 -6.38 -15.58
CA ARG A 495 -2.07 -6.88 -15.84
C ARG A 495 -2.01 -8.41 -15.80
N MET A 496 -2.78 -9.03 -14.91
CA MET A 496 -2.89 -10.48 -14.80
C MET A 496 -3.85 -11.11 -15.80
N GLY A 497 -4.46 -10.33 -16.70
CA GLY A 497 -5.36 -10.87 -17.72
C GLY A 497 -6.64 -11.51 -17.17
N CYS A 498 -7.09 -11.11 -15.96
CA CYS A 498 -8.24 -11.70 -15.28
C CYS A 498 -9.60 -11.23 -15.81
N GLY A 499 -9.59 -10.47 -16.88
CA GLY A 499 -10.80 -9.98 -17.55
C GLY A 499 -11.26 -8.60 -17.09
N ARG A 500 -11.83 -7.87 -18.05
CA ARG A 500 -12.28 -6.49 -17.88
C ARG A 500 -13.35 -6.34 -16.78
N THR A 501 -14.23 -7.32 -16.63
CA THR A 501 -15.34 -7.27 -15.67
C THR A 501 -14.84 -7.16 -14.23
N LEU A 502 -13.87 -7.99 -13.84
CA LEU A 502 -13.29 -7.96 -12.49
C LEU A 502 -12.54 -6.64 -12.23
N ALA A 503 -11.76 -6.18 -13.21
CA ALA A 503 -11.04 -4.92 -13.10
C ALA A 503 -11.97 -3.71 -12.94
N LEU A 504 -13.05 -3.67 -13.70
CA LEU A 504 -14.05 -2.60 -13.58
C LEU A 504 -14.82 -2.70 -12.26
N ALA A 505 -15.17 -3.89 -11.78
CA ALA A 505 -15.80 -4.05 -10.48
C ALA A 505 -14.91 -3.52 -9.35
N ALA A 506 -13.61 -3.86 -9.36
CA ALA A 506 -12.64 -3.31 -8.43
C ALA A 506 -12.52 -1.78 -8.53
N LEU A 507 -12.55 -1.21 -9.74
CA LEU A 507 -12.44 0.23 -9.95
C LEU A 507 -13.62 1.01 -9.39
N TYR A 508 -14.85 0.49 -9.56
CA TYR A 508 -16.09 1.27 -9.34
C TYR A 508 -16.80 0.99 -8.01
N HIS A 509 -16.38 0.00 -7.19
CA HIS A 509 -17.16 -0.44 -6.01
C HIS A 509 -17.37 0.65 -4.94
N HIS A 510 -16.52 1.66 -4.90
CA HIS A 510 -16.67 2.83 -4.01
C HIS A 510 -17.25 4.07 -4.70
N CYS A 511 -17.49 4.04 -6.01
CA CYS A 511 -18.17 5.13 -6.69
C CYS A 511 -19.68 5.14 -6.32
N TYR A 512 -20.22 6.32 -6.06
CA TYR A 512 -21.64 6.44 -5.73
C TYR A 512 -22.53 6.13 -6.93
N TYR A 513 -23.68 5.54 -6.67
CA TYR A 513 -24.69 5.19 -7.68
C TYR A 513 -25.03 6.38 -8.60
N ASN A 514 -25.19 7.58 -8.05
CA ASN A 514 -25.54 8.80 -8.79
C ASN A 514 -24.35 9.47 -9.50
N GLY A 515 -23.13 8.92 -9.38
CA GLY A 515 -21.91 9.47 -9.96
C GLY A 515 -21.41 10.77 -9.30
N LYS A 516 -21.97 11.18 -8.15
CA LYS A 516 -21.62 12.45 -7.48
C LYS A 516 -20.96 12.22 -6.12
N GLY A 517 -19.97 11.34 -6.07
CA GLY A 517 -19.23 11.06 -4.83
C GLY A 517 -18.58 9.70 -4.84
N GLY A 518 -17.95 9.37 -3.71
CA GLY A 518 -17.10 8.18 -3.63
C GLY A 518 -15.73 8.40 -4.26
N TYR A 519 -15.04 7.31 -4.53
CA TYR A 519 -13.71 7.32 -5.15
C TYR A 519 -13.48 6.06 -6.01
N PRO A 520 -12.59 6.13 -7.03
CA PRO A 520 -11.93 7.33 -7.52
C PRO A 520 -12.93 8.34 -8.11
N ASN A 521 -12.64 9.64 -7.97
CA ASN A 521 -13.54 10.73 -8.41
C ASN A 521 -13.23 11.24 -9.82
N ASP A 522 -12.14 10.76 -10.42
CA ASP A 522 -11.62 11.14 -11.74
C ASP A 522 -11.91 10.09 -12.83
N VAL A 523 -12.81 9.13 -12.54
CA VAL A 523 -13.23 8.11 -13.50
C VAL A 523 -14.56 8.49 -14.17
N SER A 524 -14.77 7.96 -15.37
CA SER A 524 -16.06 8.06 -16.07
C SER A 524 -17.15 7.31 -15.29
N SER A 525 -18.41 7.48 -15.70
CA SER A 525 -19.52 6.69 -15.10
C SER A 525 -19.30 5.19 -15.30
N CYS A 526 -19.75 4.40 -14.32
CA CYS A 526 -19.68 2.95 -14.38
C CYS A 526 -20.35 2.41 -15.65
N PRO A 527 -19.68 1.57 -16.44
CA PRO A 527 -20.22 1.01 -17.66
C PRO A 527 -21.54 0.22 -17.42
N PRO A 528 -22.57 0.40 -18.25
CA PRO A 528 -23.86 -0.24 -18.05
C PRO A 528 -23.78 -1.78 -17.98
N GLU A 529 -22.85 -2.39 -18.73
CA GLU A 529 -22.66 -3.82 -18.82
C GLU A 529 -22.22 -4.51 -17.51
N ILE A 530 -21.71 -3.74 -16.53
CA ILE A 530 -21.32 -4.27 -15.22
C ILE A 530 -22.05 -3.61 -14.06
N LYS A 531 -22.82 -2.56 -14.34
CA LYS A 531 -23.40 -1.71 -13.30
C LYS A 531 -24.24 -2.48 -12.29
N GLY A 532 -25.04 -3.45 -12.72
CA GLY A 532 -25.86 -4.27 -11.81
C GLY A 532 -25.02 -5.07 -10.79
N ILE A 533 -23.84 -5.55 -11.19
CA ILE A 533 -22.91 -6.22 -10.25
C ILE A 533 -22.28 -5.19 -9.31
N VAL A 534 -21.83 -4.05 -9.81
CA VAL A 534 -21.20 -2.99 -8.98
C VAL A 534 -22.20 -2.44 -7.96
N ASP A 535 -23.46 -2.25 -8.36
CA ASP A 535 -24.53 -1.78 -7.46
C ASP A 535 -24.78 -2.78 -6.31
N ALA A 536 -24.81 -4.09 -6.59
CA ALA A 536 -24.92 -5.13 -5.57
C ALA A 536 -23.67 -5.21 -4.69
N LEU A 537 -22.48 -5.12 -5.30
CA LEU A 537 -21.18 -5.14 -4.64
C LEU A 537 -21.01 -3.99 -3.64
N SER A 538 -21.38 -2.75 -4.02
CA SER A 538 -21.29 -1.59 -3.12
C SER A 538 -22.16 -1.73 -1.87
N VAL A 539 -23.33 -2.37 -2.01
CA VAL A 539 -24.20 -2.69 -0.85
C VAL A 539 -23.59 -3.83 -0.03
N ALA A 540 -23.11 -4.89 -0.67
CA ALA A 540 -22.51 -6.05 -0.01
C ALA A 540 -21.26 -5.67 0.81
N ASP A 541 -20.38 -4.83 0.25
CA ASP A 541 -19.21 -4.28 0.94
C ASP A 541 -19.62 -3.52 2.21
N SER A 542 -20.61 -2.64 2.10
CA SER A 542 -21.11 -1.88 3.25
C SER A 542 -21.79 -2.78 4.29
N LEU A 543 -22.52 -3.82 3.87
CA LEU A 543 -23.13 -4.79 4.77
C LEU A 543 -22.10 -5.54 5.59
N ASP A 544 -21.09 -6.11 4.96
CA ASP A 544 -20.04 -6.82 5.71
C ASP A 544 -19.24 -5.86 6.58
N ALA A 545 -18.83 -4.72 6.00
CA ALA A 545 -18.05 -3.72 6.71
C ALA A 545 -18.72 -3.22 8.01
N ALA A 546 -20.04 -3.07 8.01
CA ALA A 546 -20.77 -2.53 9.16
C ALA A 546 -21.20 -3.59 10.17
N THR A 547 -21.35 -4.86 9.77
CA THR A 547 -21.94 -5.91 10.61
C THR A 547 -20.94 -6.95 11.11
N ASP A 548 -19.66 -6.88 10.75
CA ASP A 548 -18.67 -7.82 11.26
C ASP A 548 -18.43 -7.62 12.75
N ASN A 549 -18.90 -8.60 13.54
CA ASN A 549 -18.82 -8.64 15.00
C ASN A 549 -17.72 -9.57 15.53
N ILE A 550 -16.87 -10.13 14.64
CA ILE A 550 -15.84 -11.11 15.04
C ILE A 550 -14.45 -10.49 15.02
N GLY A 551 -13.97 -9.99 13.89
CA GLY A 551 -12.55 -9.63 13.76
C GLY A 551 -12.27 -8.17 13.44
N ARG A 552 -13.29 -7.33 13.33
CA ARG A 552 -13.08 -5.92 12.97
C ARG A 552 -12.64 -5.09 14.19
N CYS A 553 -11.39 -4.60 14.14
CA CYS A 553 -10.74 -3.93 15.27
C CYS A 553 -11.11 -2.45 15.44
N TYR A 554 -11.45 -1.74 14.36
CA TYR A 554 -11.56 -0.27 14.36
C TYR A 554 -13.00 0.27 14.51
N ASN A 555 -14.02 -0.57 14.33
CA ASN A 555 -15.42 -0.22 14.54
C ASN A 555 -16.16 -1.33 15.31
N LEU A 556 -17.11 -0.95 16.13
CA LEU A 556 -18.07 -1.89 16.68
C LEU A 556 -19.11 -2.23 15.62
N ALA A 557 -19.49 -3.50 15.54
CA ALA A 557 -20.52 -3.96 14.63
C ALA A 557 -21.86 -3.25 14.90
N LYS A 558 -22.51 -2.80 13.83
CA LYS A 558 -23.85 -2.21 13.90
C LYS A 558 -24.92 -3.32 13.86
N PRO A 559 -26.03 -3.15 14.58
CA PRO A 559 -27.20 -4.00 14.37
C PRO A 559 -27.65 -3.95 12.89
N PHE A 560 -28.08 -5.07 12.35
CA PHE A 560 -28.46 -5.17 10.93
C PHE A 560 -29.58 -4.19 10.55
N HIS A 561 -30.58 -3.98 11.43
CA HIS A 561 -31.66 -3.02 11.18
C HIS A 561 -31.18 -1.58 11.06
N THR A 562 -30.23 -1.15 11.91
CA THR A 562 -29.65 0.21 11.85
C THR A 562 -28.97 0.44 10.49
N LEU A 563 -28.25 -0.56 10.02
CA LEU A 563 -27.62 -0.47 8.70
C LEU A 563 -28.64 -0.39 7.56
N LEU A 564 -29.76 -1.13 7.65
CA LEU A 564 -30.83 -1.04 6.64
C LEU A 564 -31.45 0.37 6.59
N GLU A 565 -31.56 1.05 7.71
CA GLU A 565 -32.01 2.45 7.74
C GLU A 565 -31.02 3.38 7.03
N GLU A 566 -29.71 3.19 7.25
CA GLU A 566 -28.66 3.95 6.56
C GLU A 566 -28.68 3.69 5.04
N LEU A 567 -28.86 2.44 4.60
CA LEU A 567 -28.97 2.08 3.18
C LEU A 567 -30.18 2.74 2.52
N ARG A 568 -31.35 2.73 3.21
CA ARG A 568 -32.57 3.39 2.73
C ARG A 568 -32.40 4.90 2.62
N ALA A 569 -31.80 5.54 3.62
CA ALA A 569 -31.52 6.98 3.62
C ALA A 569 -30.59 7.42 2.48
N GLN A 570 -29.72 6.55 2.02
CA GLN A 570 -28.75 6.82 0.94
C GLN A 570 -29.15 6.19 -0.41
N SER A 571 -30.38 5.65 -0.53
CA SER A 571 -30.93 5.12 -1.77
C SER A 571 -31.05 6.21 -2.84
N GLY A 572 -30.61 5.91 -4.07
CA GLY A 572 -30.59 6.87 -5.19
C GLY A 572 -29.41 7.87 -5.13
N THR A 573 -28.63 7.87 -4.05
CA THR A 573 -27.39 8.65 -3.93
C THR A 573 -26.17 7.75 -3.95
N ARG A 574 -25.84 7.14 -2.84
CA ARG A 574 -24.71 6.21 -2.72
C ARG A 574 -25.08 4.82 -3.25
N TYR A 575 -26.27 4.33 -2.94
CA TYR A 575 -26.71 2.97 -3.27
C TYR A 575 -27.80 2.96 -4.32
N ALA A 576 -27.82 1.91 -5.15
CA ALA A 576 -28.82 1.71 -6.19
C ALA A 576 -30.21 1.41 -5.59
N PRO A 577 -31.27 2.14 -5.97
CA PRO A 577 -32.62 1.93 -5.45
C PRO A 577 -33.15 0.52 -5.65
N ASN A 578 -32.84 -0.10 -6.79
CA ASN A 578 -33.26 -1.47 -7.12
C ASN A 578 -32.64 -2.54 -6.21
N VAL A 579 -31.42 -2.32 -5.72
CA VAL A 579 -30.78 -3.20 -4.73
C VAL A 579 -31.31 -2.92 -3.33
N VAL A 580 -31.45 -1.65 -2.94
CA VAL A 580 -32.00 -1.26 -1.63
C VAL A 580 -33.43 -1.75 -1.46
N ALA A 581 -34.24 -1.74 -2.51
CA ALA A 581 -35.61 -2.23 -2.49
C ALA A 581 -35.74 -3.77 -2.26
N LEU A 582 -34.66 -4.55 -2.36
CA LEU A 582 -34.66 -5.95 -1.94
C LEU A 582 -34.92 -6.12 -0.44
N PHE A 583 -34.53 -5.12 0.35
CA PHE A 583 -34.69 -5.10 1.82
C PHE A 583 -36.09 -4.64 2.28
N GLU A 584 -37.03 -4.47 1.38
CA GLU A 584 -38.45 -4.33 1.71
C GLU A 584 -39.09 -5.69 2.07
N ASP A 585 -38.48 -6.80 1.64
CA ASP A 585 -38.88 -8.15 2.00
C ASP A 585 -38.26 -8.57 3.33
N GLU A 586 -39.06 -8.55 4.40
CA GLU A 586 -38.63 -8.90 5.75
C GLU A 586 -38.08 -10.34 5.86
N ARG A 587 -38.65 -11.29 5.11
CA ARG A 587 -38.17 -12.68 5.09
C ARG A 587 -36.78 -12.76 4.48
N PHE A 588 -36.56 -12.05 3.40
CA PHE A 588 -35.23 -11.97 2.80
C PHE A 588 -34.23 -11.32 3.75
N CYS A 589 -34.59 -10.23 4.44
CA CYS A 589 -33.74 -9.57 5.42
C CYS A 589 -33.33 -10.53 6.54
N GLN A 590 -34.30 -11.27 7.11
CA GLN A 590 -34.03 -12.23 8.18
C GLN A 590 -33.10 -13.35 7.70
N GLN A 591 -33.42 -13.98 6.56
CA GLN A 591 -32.59 -15.03 5.99
C GLN A 591 -31.17 -14.56 5.66
N LEU A 592 -31.04 -13.35 5.10
CA LEU A 592 -29.74 -12.77 4.78
C LEU A 592 -28.90 -12.54 6.05
N ALA A 593 -29.50 -12.01 7.12
CA ALA A 593 -28.82 -11.77 8.38
C ALA A 593 -28.35 -13.09 9.03
N GLU A 594 -29.22 -14.11 9.08
CA GLU A 594 -28.89 -15.43 9.65
C GLU A 594 -27.79 -16.12 8.85
N ASN A 595 -27.90 -16.10 7.49
CA ASN A 595 -26.89 -16.68 6.61
C ASN A 595 -25.56 -15.94 6.70
N THR A 596 -25.57 -14.60 6.82
CA THR A 596 -24.36 -13.79 6.97
C THR A 596 -23.62 -14.13 8.26
N ASP A 597 -24.32 -14.31 9.39
CA ASP A 597 -23.68 -14.68 10.66
C ASP A 597 -23.08 -16.09 10.61
N ALA A 598 -23.81 -17.05 10.07
CA ALA A 598 -23.33 -18.43 9.91
C ALA A 598 -22.12 -18.50 8.96
N GLU A 599 -22.22 -17.85 7.81
CA GLU A 599 -21.16 -17.82 6.81
C GLU A 599 -19.91 -17.11 7.31
N ARG A 600 -20.07 -16.01 8.05
CA ARG A 600 -18.94 -15.28 8.65
C ARG A 600 -18.12 -16.18 9.58
N LYS A 601 -18.78 -16.93 10.45
CA LYS A 601 -18.11 -17.91 11.33
C LYS A 601 -17.33 -18.93 10.52
N ARG A 602 -17.95 -19.48 9.46
CA ARG A 602 -17.33 -20.46 8.56
C ARG A 602 -16.09 -19.86 7.87
N VAL A 603 -16.20 -18.66 7.33
CA VAL A 603 -15.12 -17.98 6.62
C VAL A 603 -13.96 -17.65 7.56
N TYR A 604 -14.24 -17.15 8.77
CA TYR A 604 -13.19 -16.95 9.78
C TYR A 604 -12.43 -18.24 10.09
N LEU A 605 -13.15 -19.33 10.32
CA LEU A 605 -12.53 -20.63 10.57
C LEU A 605 -11.73 -21.11 9.35
N GLN A 606 -12.27 -21.00 8.15
CA GLN A 606 -11.56 -21.35 6.92
C GLN A 606 -10.24 -20.59 6.78
N VAL A 607 -10.23 -19.28 7.00
CA VAL A 607 -9.04 -18.43 6.81
C VAL A 607 -8.02 -18.58 7.93
N TYR A 608 -8.46 -18.80 9.16
CA TYR A 608 -7.57 -18.89 10.32
C TYR A 608 -7.20 -20.32 10.72
N HIS A 609 -7.97 -21.34 10.29
CA HIS A 609 -7.69 -22.76 10.49
C HIS A 609 -7.11 -23.48 9.27
N ALA A 610 -6.97 -22.83 8.12
CA ALA A 610 -6.56 -23.46 6.85
C ALA A 610 -5.18 -24.19 6.88
N GLY A 611 -4.48 -24.18 8.00
CA GLY A 611 -3.27 -24.99 8.20
C GLY A 611 -3.52 -26.46 8.62
N SER A 612 -4.78 -26.91 8.80
CA SER A 612 -5.09 -28.22 9.39
C SER A 612 -5.69 -29.27 8.45
N GLU A 613 -6.10 -28.94 7.22
CA GLU A 613 -6.85 -29.85 6.35
C GLU A 613 -6.20 -30.23 5.00
N GLU A 614 -5.07 -29.66 4.62
CA GLU A 614 -4.34 -30.10 3.41
C GLU A 614 -2.90 -30.53 3.74
N LYS A 615 -2.78 -31.75 4.22
CA LYS A 615 -1.57 -32.58 4.09
C LYS A 615 -1.91 -33.88 3.39
#